data_abd3157ca9bef1af702313b7daf6c110
#
_entry.id   abd3157ca9bef1af702313b7daf6c110
#
_cell.length_a   1.000
_cell.length_b   1.000
_cell.length_c   1.000
_cell.angle_alpha   90.00
_cell.angle_beta   90.00
_cell.angle_gamma   90.00
#
_symmetry.space_group_name_H-M   'P 1'
#
loop_
_entity.id
_entity.type
_entity.pdbx_description
1 polymer ?
#
loop_
_entity_poly.entity_id
_entity_poly.type
_entity_poly.pdbx_seq_one_letter_code
_entity_poly.pdbx_strand_id
1 'polypeptide(L)'
;MPANLIAFGTLTPDRLKNAAGLYNLTRDLGGAIALALLVTLMNNRLHFHWNRLIEDINPARPAVQHFLDMQTSRFNGLIPGDTARAAIKLLADTVQREALVLTYNDLLMLLGAAFAVSLVLIPFVKNPRSALTADRH
;
A
#
# COMPACT_ATOMS: atom_id res chain seq x y z
N MET A 1 -9.92 -4.46 -22.26
CA MET A 1 -11.05 -5.38 -22.01
C MET A 1 -10.74 -6.86 -22.35
N PRO A 2 -9.47 -7.35 -22.35
CA PRO A 2 -9.14 -8.74 -22.71
C PRO A 2 -9.63 -9.78 -21.66
N ALA A 3 -9.67 -9.42 -20.37
CA ALA A 3 -10.08 -10.34 -19.32
C ALA A 3 -11.55 -10.81 -19.44
N ASN A 4 -12.44 -9.93 -19.90
CA ASN A 4 -13.85 -10.27 -20.11
C ASN A 4 -14.02 -11.26 -21.29
N LEU A 5 -13.20 -11.13 -22.33
CA LEU A 5 -13.22 -12.03 -23.49
C LEU A 5 -12.75 -13.44 -23.12
N ILE A 6 -11.78 -13.55 -22.21
CA ILE A 6 -11.28 -14.85 -21.72
C ILE A 6 -12.32 -15.52 -20.83
N ALA A 7 -12.99 -14.75 -19.96
CA ALA A 7 -13.99 -15.28 -19.03
C ALA A 7 -15.30 -15.74 -19.72
N PHE A 8 -15.69 -15.07 -20.82
CA PHE A 8 -17.00 -15.30 -21.46
C PHE A 8 -16.93 -15.99 -22.83
N GLY A 9 -15.72 -16.14 -23.42
CA GLY A 9 -15.55 -16.65 -24.79
C GLY A 9 -15.95 -18.09 -25.07
N THR A 10 -16.23 -18.88 -24.02
CA THR A 10 -16.59 -20.32 -24.13
C THR A 10 -17.98 -20.63 -23.63
N LEU A 11 -18.81 -19.63 -23.27
CA LEU A 11 -20.11 -19.83 -22.64
C LEU A 11 -21.28 -19.65 -23.62
N THR A 12 -22.29 -20.50 -23.49
CA THR A 12 -23.56 -20.38 -24.20
C THR A 12 -24.36 -19.15 -23.74
N PRO A 13 -25.17 -18.50 -24.59
CA PRO A 13 -25.87 -17.25 -24.28
C PRO A 13 -26.72 -17.30 -23.01
N ASP A 14 -27.34 -18.45 -22.71
CA ASP A 14 -28.22 -18.63 -21.54
C ASP A 14 -27.44 -18.63 -20.20
N ARG A 15 -26.16 -18.99 -20.23
CA ARG A 15 -25.28 -19.00 -19.04
C ARG A 15 -24.51 -17.72 -18.86
N LEU A 16 -24.46 -16.86 -19.88
CA LEU A 16 -23.72 -15.59 -19.85
C LEU A 16 -24.22 -14.65 -18.75
N LYS A 17 -25.55 -14.60 -18.50
CA LYS A 17 -26.13 -13.73 -17.46
C LYS A 17 -25.68 -14.12 -16.05
N ASN A 18 -25.70 -15.42 -15.76
CA ASN A 18 -25.28 -15.94 -14.46
C ASN A 18 -23.75 -15.84 -14.27
N ALA A 19 -22.99 -16.10 -15.35
CA ALA A 19 -21.54 -15.97 -15.35
C ALA A 19 -21.08 -14.51 -15.17
N ALA A 20 -21.77 -13.55 -15.77
CA ALA A 20 -21.48 -12.12 -15.60
C ALA A 20 -21.73 -11.66 -14.16
N GLY A 21 -22.83 -12.11 -13.53
CA GLY A 21 -23.11 -11.84 -12.11
C GLY A 21 -22.04 -12.39 -11.19
N LEU A 22 -21.66 -13.65 -11.39
CA LEU A 22 -20.62 -14.31 -10.61
C LEU A 22 -19.23 -13.64 -10.81
N TYR A 23 -18.91 -13.27 -12.04
CA TYR A 23 -17.68 -12.55 -12.36
C TYR A 23 -17.60 -11.20 -11.64
N ASN A 24 -18.67 -10.40 -11.67
CA ASN A 24 -18.71 -9.11 -10.98
C ASN A 24 -18.59 -9.30 -9.47
N LEU A 25 -19.31 -10.27 -8.89
CA LEU A 25 -19.22 -10.58 -7.46
C LEU A 25 -17.80 -10.97 -7.05
N THR A 26 -17.15 -11.84 -7.81
CA THR A 26 -15.78 -12.29 -7.54
C THR A 26 -14.78 -11.13 -7.66
N ARG A 27 -14.97 -10.25 -8.64
CA ARG A 27 -14.16 -9.06 -8.82
C ARG A 27 -14.29 -8.09 -7.64
N ASP A 28 -15.52 -7.84 -7.19
CA ASP A 28 -15.76 -6.90 -6.08
C ASP A 28 -15.26 -7.47 -4.74
N LEU A 29 -15.47 -8.77 -4.50
CA LEU A 29 -14.90 -9.47 -3.34
C LEU A 29 -13.37 -9.44 -3.38
N GLY A 30 -12.77 -9.72 -4.53
CA GLY A 30 -11.31 -9.65 -4.71
C GLY A 30 -10.76 -8.26 -4.41
N GLY A 31 -11.45 -7.21 -4.87
CA GLY A 31 -11.11 -5.82 -4.58
C GLY A 31 -11.19 -5.49 -3.08
N ALA A 32 -12.25 -5.91 -2.41
CA ALA A 32 -12.44 -5.68 -0.98
C ALA A 32 -11.35 -6.40 -0.13
N ILE A 33 -11.04 -7.65 -0.46
CA ILE A 33 -9.97 -8.41 0.21
C ILE A 33 -8.61 -7.75 -0.03
N ALA A 34 -8.30 -7.36 -1.26
CA ALA A 34 -7.05 -6.69 -1.60
C ALA A 34 -6.87 -5.37 -0.82
N LEU A 35 -7.95 -4.57 -0.70
CA LEU A 35 -7.94 -3.34 0.07
C LEU A 35 -7.72 -3.59 1.56
N ALA A 36 -8.40 -4.58 2.14
CA ALA A 36 -8.23 -4.95 3.54
C ALA A 36 -6.79 -5.42 3.84
N LEU A 37 -6.20 -6.22 2.97
CA LEU A 37 -4.80 -6.65 3.07
C LEU A 37 -3.84 -5.46 2.98
N LEU A 38 -4.08 -4.55 2.05
CA LEU A 38 -3.23 -3.37 1.85
C LEU A 38 -3.26 -2.45 3.08
N VAL A 39 -4.44 -2.19 3.66
CA VAL A 39 -4.57 -1.40 4.89
C VAL A 39 -3.89 -2.08 6.07
N THR A 40 -4.05 -3.40 6.20
CA THR A 40 -3.39 -4.17 7.27
C THR A 40 -1.86 -4.11 7.13
N LEU A 41 -1.33 -4.29 5.92
CA LEU A 41 0.10 -4.18 5.64
C LEU A 41 0.61 -2.76 5.93
N MET A 42 -0.14 -1.74 5.52
CA MET A 42 0.21 -0.34 5.79
C MET A 42 0.34 -0.09 7.29
N ASN A 43 -0.64 -0.51 8.09
CA ASN A 43 -0.62 -0.32 9.54
C ASN A 43 0.55 -1.07 10.18
N ASN A 44 0.78 -2.32 9.80
CA ASN A 44 1.89 -3.13 10.34
C ASN A 44 3.25 -2.52 10.00
N ARG A 45 3.44 -2.04 8.77
CA ARG A 45 4.67 -1.38 8.34
C ARG A 45 4.87 -0.03 9.01
N LEU A 46 3.81 0.75 9.18
CA LEU A 46 3.85 2.02 9.90
C LEU A 46 4.31 1.80 11.35
N HIS A 47 3.71 0.84 12.07
CA HIS A 47 4.12 0.50 13.43
C HIS A 47 5.57 0.01 13.50
N PHE A 48 6.00 -0.79 12.54
CA PHE A 48 7.38 -1.27 12.47
C PHE A 48 8.38 -0.12 12.30
N HIS A 49 8.16 0.76 11.33
CA HIS A 49 9.04 1.90 11.10
C HIS A 49 8.99 2.91 12.25
N TRP A 50 7.80 3.16 12.80
CA TRP A 50 7.63 4.03 13.97
C TRP A 50 8.44 3.54 15.16
N ASN A 51 8.29 2.27 15.54
CA ASN A 51 9.02 1.70 16.67
C ASN A 51 10.53 1.77 16.45
N ARG A 52 11.00 1.44 15.25
CA ARG A 52 12.41 1.50 14.91
C ARG A 52 12.97 2.91 14.97
N LEU A 53 12.24 3.91 14.48
CA LEU A 53 12.67 5.31 14.55
C LEU A 53 12.65 5.84 15.98
N ILE A 54 11.69 5.44 16.82
CA ILE A 54 11.65 5.84 18.24
C ILE A 54 12.80 5.22 19.03
N GLU A 55 13.17 3.98 18.79
CA GLU A 55 14.34 3.35 19.42
C GLU A 55 15.63 4.13 19.15
N ASP A 56 15.72 4.74 17.97
CA ASP A 56 16.85 5.59 17.61
C ASP A 56 16.81 6.99 18.25
N ILE A 57 15.64 7.44 18.76
CA ILE A 57 15.46 8.74 19.44
C ILE A 57 15.73 8.57 20.94
N ASN A 58 16.99 8.42 21.28
CA ASN A 58 17.40 8.49 22.68
C ASN A 58 17.62 9.95 23.07
N PRO A 59 16.95 10.45 24.16
CA PRO A 59 17.19 11.80 24.67
C PRO A 59 18.66 12.11 25.02
N ALA A 60 19.47 11.07 25.27
CA ALA A 60 20.90 11.22 25.50
C ALA A 60 21.74 11.44 24.23
N ARG A 61 21.15 11.29 23.03
CA ARG A 61 21.89 11.54 21.78
C ARG A 61 22.05 13.05 21.55
N PRO A 62 23.29 13.52 21.29
CA PRO A 62 23.55 14.96 21.07
C PRO A 62 22.72 15.57 19.94
N ALA A 63 22.43 14.80 18.89
CA ALA A 63 21.61 15.26 17.77
C ALA A 63 20.15 15.56 18.19
N VAL A 64 19.57 14.73 19.07
CA VAL A 64 18.22 14.93 19.61
C VAL A 64 18.19 16.13 20.53
N GLN A 65 19.18 16.26 21.40
CA GLN A 65 19.31 17.43 22.29
C GLN A 65 19.45 18.72 21.48
N HIS A 66 20.34 18.76 20.52
CA HIS A 66 20.52 19.91 19.64
C HIS A 66 19.24 20.30 18.90
N PHE A 67 18.48 19.31 18.40
CA PHE A 67 17.19 19.56 17.75
C PHE A 67 16.17 20.18 18.75
N LEU A 68 16.06 19.60 19.96
CA LEU A 68 15.14 20.09 20.98
C LEU A 68 15.52 21.51 21.44
N ASP A 69 16.81 21.79 21.66
CA ASP A 69 17.29 23.10 22.06
C ASP A 69 17.02 24.16 20.99
N MET A 70 17.29 23.81 19.72
CA MET A 70 17.02 24.69 18.58
C MET A 70 15.53 24.99 18.45
N GLN A 71 14.67 24.01 18.61
CA GLN A 71 13.21 24.21 18.50
C GLN A 71 12.66 24.95 19.72
N THR A 72 13.14 24.63 20.92
CA THR A 72 12.77 25.35 22.14
C THR A 72 13.14 26.83 22.04
N SER A 73 14.31 27.13 21.51
CA SER A 73 14.76 28.51 21.27
C SER A 73 13.87 29.25 20.25
N ARG A 74 13.38 28.55 19.21
CA ARG A 74 12.44 29.10 18.22
C ARG A 74 11.08 29.41 18.80
N PHE A 75 10.60 28.59 19.72
CA PHE A 75 9.30 28.76 20.35
C PHE A 75 9.33 29.74 21.54
N ASN A 76 10.52 30.10 22.05
CA ASN A 76 10.69 31.08 23.08
C ASN A 76 10.14 32.45 22.61
N GLY A 77 9.08 32.92 23.29
CA GLY A 77 8.41 34.16 22.96
C GLY A 77 7.20 34.04 22.04
N LEU A 78 6.96 32.90 21.40
CA LEU A 78 5.79 32.67 20.53
C LEU A 78 4.65 31.93 21.23
N ILE A 79 4.99 31.03 22.17
CA ILE A 79 4.01 30.24 22.93
C ILE A 79 4.24 30.46 24.43
N PRO A 80 3.30 31.09 25.15
CA PRO A 80 3.40 31.22 26.59
C PRO A 80 3.18 29.83 27.23
N GLY A 81 4.17 29.33 27.96
CA GLY A 81 4.01 28.23 28.89
C GLY A 81 4.88 27.01 28.63
N ASP A 82 4.73 26.23 27.57
CA ASP A 82 5.34 24.89 27.49
C ASP A 82 6.10 24.66 26.17
N THR A 83 7.14 25.45 25.95
CA THR A 83 8.01 25.39 24.76
C THR A 83 8.68 24.02 24.58
N ALA A 84 9.04 23.37 25.67
CA ALA A 84 9.65 22.03 25.66
C ALA A 84 8.65 20.97 25.12
N ARG A 85 7.40 21.04 25.56
CA ARG A 85 6.34 20.14 25.09
C ARG A 85 6.02 20.35 23.62
N ALA A 86 6.04 21.60 23.14
CA ALA A 86 5.87 21.91 21.73
C ALA A 86 7.03 21.34 20.88
N ALA A 87 8.28 21.44 21.34
CA ALA A 87 9.44 20.88 20.67
C ALA A 87 9.37 19.34 20.59
N ILE A 88 8.96 18.67 21.66
CA ILE A 88 8.78 17.21 21.69
C ILE A 88 7.67 16.79 20.72
N LYS A 89 6.56 17.52 20.68
CA LYS A 89 5.46 17.24 19.74
C LYS A 89 5.93 17.37 18.30
N LEU A 90 6.67 18.42 17.98
CA LEU A 90 7.24 18.60 16.64
C LEU A 90 8.18 17.45 16.24
N LEU A 91 8.99 16.98 17.19
CA LEU A 91 9.86 15.81 16.98
C LEU A 91 9.02 14.57 16.67
N ALA A 92 7.98 14.29 17.47
CA ALA A 92 7.07 13.17 17.26
C ALA A 92 6.37 13.24 15.88
N ASP A 93 5.86 14.43 15.51
CA ASP A 93 5.22 14.64 14.20
C ASP A 93 6.22 14.43 13.04
N THR A 94 7.47 14.82 13.21
CA THR A 94 8.53 14.59 12.21
C THR A 94 8.81 13.10 12.04
N VAL A 95 8.97 12.39 13.15
CA VAL A 95 9.18 10.93 13.14
C VAL A 95 8.00 10.19 12.50
N GLN A 96 6.78 10.61 12.82
CA GLN A 96 5.58 10.02 12.21
C GLN A 96 5.55 10.24 10.71
N ARG A 97 5.94 11.40 10.23
CA ARG A 97 6.04 11.69 8.80
C ARG A 97 7.08 10.81 8.11
N GLU A 98 8.26 10.66 8.70
CA GLU A 98 9.32 9.79 8.16
C GLU A 98 8.88 8.32 8.15
N ALA A 99 8.23 7.84 9.20
CA ALA A 99 7.67 6.49 9.25
C ALA A 99 6.63 6.25 8.14
N LEU A 100 5.78 7.25 7.87
CA LEU A 100 4.82 7.19 6.76
C LEU A 100 5.52 7.12 5.40
N VAL A 101 6.55 7.94 5.16
CA VAL A 101 7.31 7.92 3.89
C VAL A 101 7.92 6.56 3.66
N LEU A 102 8.56 5.96 4.67
CA LEU A 102 9.14 4.62 4.58
C LEU A 102 8.05 3.56 4.32
N THR A 103 6.91 3.67 4.98
CA THR A 103 5.77 2.77 4.77
C THR A 103 5.23 2.84 3.34
N TYR A 104 5.06 4.04 2.79
CA TYR A 104 4.63 4.20 1.40
C TYR A 104 5.64 3.63 0.40
N ASN A 105 6.93 3.81 0.66
CA ASN A 105 7.98 3.23 -0.18
C ASN A 105 7.90 1.70 -0.20
N ASP A 106 7.73 1.06 0.96
CA ASP A 106 7.55 -0.38 1.07
C ASP A 106 6.30 -0.87 0.32
N LEU A 107 5.18 -0.15 0.44
CA LEU A 107 3.95 -0.48 -0.28
C LEU A 107 4.09 -0.34 -1.79
N LEU A 108 4.78 0.70 -2.27
CA LEU A 108 5.06 0.87 -3.70
C LEU A 108 5.96 -0.24 -4.23
N MET A 109 6.98 -0.65 -3.49
CA MET A 109 7.82 -1.79 -3.85
C MET A 109 7.02 -3.10 -3.93
N LEU A 110 6.15 -3.34 -2.96
CA LEU A 110 5.28 -4.53 -2.93
C LEU A 110 4.30 -4.52 -4.11
N LEU A 111 3.71 -3.37 -4.42
CA LEU A 111 2.81 -3.21 -5.56
C LEU A 111 3.56 -3.43 -6.89
N GLY A 112 4.75 -2.86 -7.01
CA GLY A 112 5.62 -3.07 -8.17
C GLY A 112 6.00 -4.54 -8.37
N ALA A 113 6.34 -5.25 -7.28
CA ALA A 113 6.60 -6.68 -7.31
C ALA A 113 5.36 -7.49 -7.75
N ALA A 114 4.17 -7.15 -7.25
CA ALA A 114 2.92 -7.79 -7.65
C ALA A 114 2.62 -7.60 -9.15
N PHE A 115 2.86 -6.40 -9.68
CA PHE A 115 2.75 -6.15 -11.12
C PHE A 115 3.77 -6.94 -11.94
N ALA A 116 5.03 -7.02 -11.48
CA ALA A 116 6.07 -7.79 -12.16
C ALA A 116 5.70 -9.28 -12.22
N VAL A 117 5.22 -9.86 -11.11
CA VAL A 117 4.73 -11.24 -11.06
C VAL A 117 3.56 -11.43 -12.02
N SER A 118 2.59 -10.51 -12.04
CA SER A 118 1.45 -10.56 -12.95
C SER A 118 1.89 -10.53 -14.42
N LEU A 119 2.88 -9.72 -14.75
CA LEU A 119 3.44 -9.62 -16.12
C LEU A 119 4.08 -10.94 -16.57
N VAL A 120 4.81 -11.61 -15.66
CA VAL A 120 5.43 -12.92 -15.92
C VAL A 120 4.39 -14.01 -16.11
N LEU A 121 3.23 -13.92 -15.43
CA LEU A 121 2.16 -14.89 -15.53
C LEU A 121 1.32 -14.76 -16.80
N ILE A 122 1.27 -13.58 -17.44
CA ILE A 122 0.49 -13.34 -18.67
C ILE A 122 0.77 -14.35 -19.79
N PRO A 123 2.02 -14.67 -20.15
CA PRO A 123 2.30 -15.62 -21.23
C PRO A 123 1.89 -17.07 -20.92
N PHE A 124 1.70 -17.41 -19.65
CA PHE A 124 1.21 -18.74 -19.24
C PHE A 124 -0.31 -18.90 -19.37
N VAL A 125 -1.06 -17.80 -19.51
CA VAL A 125 -2.49 -17.85 -19.77
C VAL A 125 -2.72 -18.24 -21.21
N LYS A 126 -3.23 -19.47 -21.45
CA LYS A 126 -3.56 -20.00 -22.78
C LYS A 126 -4.50 -19.05 -23.52
N ASN A 127 -4.13 -18.68 -24.75
CA ASN A 127 -4.96 -17.83 -25.58
C ASN A 127 -6.18 -18.62 -26.12
N PRO A 128 -7.41 -18.33 -25.75
CA PRO A 128 -8.60 -19.11 -26.15
C PRO A 128 -8.87 -19.07 -27.67
N ARG A 129 -8.20 -18.18 -28.42
CA ARG A 129 -8.36 -18.05 -29.87
C ARG A 129 -7.82 -19.25 -30.64
N SER A 130 -6.91 -20.03 -30.06
CA SER A 130 -6.36 -21.23 -30.75
C SER A 130 -7.33 -22.42 -30.77
N ALA A 131 -8.34 -22.44 -29.92
CA ALA A 131 -9.34 -23.52 -29.87
C ALA A 131 -10.43 -23.36 -30.93
N LEU A 132 -10.72 -22.13 -31.38
CA LEU A 132 -11.79 -21.84 -32.34
C LEU A 132 -11.37 -22.07 -33.81
N THR A 133 -10.06 -22.17 -34.09
CA THR A 133 -9.53 -22.46 -35.45
C THR A 133 -9.32 -23.95 -35.69
N ALA A 134 -9.27 -24.79 -34.66
CA ALA A 134 -9.08 -26.24 -34.81
C ALA A 134 -10.36 -27.02 -35.18
N ASP A 135 -11.53 -26.41 -35.02
CA ASP A 135 -12.84 -27.05 -35.26
C ASP A 135 -13.46 -26.71 -36.63
N ARG A 136 -12.65 -26.21 -37.57
CA ARG A 136 -13.05 -25.85 -38.94
C ARG A 136 -12.40 -26.71 -40.03
N HIS A 137 -12.06 -27.96 -39.71
CA HIS A 137 -11.67 -28.94 -40.73
C HIS A 137 -12.51 -30.20 -40.64
#